data_a236f4131b2f9b456f7dd21775a7ab59
#
_entry.id   a236f4131b2f9b456f7dd21775a7ab59
#
_cell.length_a   1.000
_cell.length_b   1.000
_cell.length_c   1.000
_cell.angle_alpha   90.00
_cell.angle_beta   90.00
_cell.angle_gamma   90.00
#
_symmetry.space_group_name_H-M   'P 1'
#
loop_
_entity.id
_entity.type
_entity.pdbx_description
1 polymer ?
#
loop_
_entity_poly.entity_id
_entity_poly.type
_entity_poly.pdbx_seq_one_letter_code
_entity_poly.pdbx_strand_id
1 'polypeptide(L)'
;LDKHLEIRYFEEPIPVSNPDEEVKSEKLRQQKENIRLNYGFHNVDRLPFNIGYIDLHGFADAPPQVAERMAAAMNLLSDTRALIIDLRKNGGGSPDTVGLYASYFHDKRTHLNDIYMREENKTTEMWTTEIVAGKKYGEKRKLYLLTSADTFSAAEDFAYAMKNNKRATIVGEVTGGGAHPGDIHRLSAHFMMNVPAGRTISPVTHTDWEVVGVQPDIKVSADDALDQAQLIILKDFLKSEKDPEWRARLEESIADLD
;
A
#
# COMPACT_ATOMS: atom_id res chain seq x y z
N LEU A 1 -6.11 22.62 -3.12
CA LEU A 1 -5.01 22.43 -4.07
C LEU A 1 -4.70 20.94 -4.12
N ASP A 2 -4.46 20.43 -5.31
CA ASP A 2 -4.01 19.05 -5.53
C ASP A 2 -2.70 18.79 -4.78
N LYS A 3 -2.63 17.71 -4.01
CA LYS A 3 -1.47 17.43 -3.15
C LYS A 3 -0.26 16.87 -3.89
N HIS A 4 -0.45 16.37 -5.12
CA HIS A 4 0.65 16.03 -5.99
C HIS A 4 1.27 17.24 -6.71
N LEU A 5 0.60 18.41 -6.73
CA LEU A 5 1.17 19.62 -7.29
C LEU A 5 2.25 20.18 -6.37
N GLU A 6 3.49 19.89 -6.66
CA GLU A 6 4.65 20.24 -5.84
C GLU A 6 5.74 20.92 -6.67
N ILE A 7 6.30 22.02 -6.18
CA ILE A 7 7.48 22.67 -6.74
C ILE A 7 8.67 22.33 -5.82
N ARG A 8 9.75 21.80 -6.40
CA ARG A 8 11.00 21.48 -5.70
C ARG A 8 12.11 22.40 -6.16
N TYR A 9 12.79 23.00 -5.20
CA TYR A 9 14.00 23.80 -5.42
C TYR A 9 15.25 22.94 -5.18
N PHE A 10 16.25 23.11 -6.03
CA PHE A 10 17.57 22.47 -5.92
C PHE A 10 18.65 23.55 -5.80
N GLU A 11 19.47 23.48 -4.78
CA GLU A 11 20.56 24.43 -4.54
C GLU A 11 21.59 24.38 -5.69
N GLU A 12 21.97 23.16 -6.09
CA GLU A 12 22.79 22.94 -7.26
C GLU A 12 21.95 22.93 -8.55
N PRO A 13 22.47 23.52 -9.65
CA PRO A 13 21.76 23.48 -10.92
C PRO A 13 21.47 22.04 -11.37
N ILE A 14 20.22 21.78 -11.73
CA ILE A 14 19.81 20.49 -12.31
C ILE A 14 20.57 20.32 -13.62
N PRO A 15 21.36 19.26 -13.82
CA PRO A 15 22.09 19.04 -15.04
C PRO A 15 21.18 19.05 -16.28
N VAL A 16 21.64 19.64 -17.37
CA VAL A 16 20.99 19.49 -18.69
C VAL A 16 21.71 18.35 -19.38
N SER A 17 21.16 17.18 -19.30
CA SER A 17 21.66 15.99 -19.96
C SER A 17 20.82 15.67 -21.20
N ASN A 18 21.35 14.80 -22.04
CA ASN A 18 20.59 14.19 -23.13
C ASN A 18 19.42 13.38 -22.50
N PRO A 19 18.17 13.47 -23.00
CA PRO A 19 17.03 12.73 -22.47
C PRO A 19 17.30 11.24 -22.24
N ASP A 20 18.02 10.57 -23.13
CA ASP A 20 18.38 9.16 -23.00
C ASP A 20 19.34 8.89 -21.83
N GLU A 21 20.26 9.81 -21.56
CA GLU A 21 21.20 9.73 -20.43
C GLU A 21 20.51 10.04 -19.10
N GLU A 22 19.56 10.98 -19.09
CA GLU A 22 18.72 11.26 -17.94
C GLU A 22 17.90 10.05 -17.54
N VAL A 23 17.17 9.45 -18.46
CA VAL A 23 16.39 8.24 -18.23
C VAL A 23 17.26 7.10 -17.70
N LYS A 24 18.46 6.92 -18.26
CA LYS A 24 19.38 5.86 -17.80
C LYS A 24 19.93 6.12 -16.39
N SER A 25 20.29 7.38 -16.12
CA SER A 25 20.81 7.77 -14.80
C SER A 25 19.73 7.67 -13.72
N GLU A 26 18.51 8.10 -14.03
CA GLU A 26 17.37 8.00 -13.13
C GLU A 26 17.00 6.55 -12.82
N LYS A 27 16.94 5.68 -13.84
CA LYS A 27 16.73 4.25 -13.63
C LYS A 27 17.79 3.61 -12.74
N LEU A 28 19.06 3.98 -12.92
CA LEU A 28 20.15 3.48 -12.08
C LEU A 28 20.03 4.00 -10.62
N ARG A 29 19.66 5.25 -10.45
CA ARG A 29 19.41 5.86 -9.14
C ARG A 29 18.26 5.14 -8.43
N GLN A 30 17.13 5.00 -9.11
CA GLN A 30 15.96 4.30 -8.59
C GLN A 30 16.25 2.83 -8.24
N GLN A 31 17.03 2.14 -9.07
CA GLN A 31 17.44 0.76 -8.76
C GLN A 31 18.29 0.67 -7.49
N LYS A 32 19.24 1.59 -7.30
CA LYS A 32 20.07 1.65 -6.09
C LYS A 32 19.22 1.95 -4.85
N GLU A 33 18.28 2.86 -4.97
CA GLU A 33 17.38 3.23 -3.89
C GLU A 33 16.45 2.07 -3.51
N ASN A 34 15.84 1.43 -4.50
CA ASN A 34 15.02 0.24 -4.30
C ASN A 34 15.78 -0.88 -3.54
N ILE A 35 17.05 -1.10 -3.90
CA ILE A 35 17.89 -2.08 -3.19
C ILE A 35 18.11 -1.64 -1.73
N ARG A 36 18.46 -0.36 -1.49
CA ARG A 36 18.70 0.18 -0.13
C ARG A 36 17.46 0.09 0.76
N LEU A 37 16.29 0.33 0.19
CA LEU A 37 15.00 0.30 0.88
C LEU A 37 14.34 -1.09 0.85
N ASN A 38 15.07 -2.13 0.41
CA ASN A 38 14.54 -3.48 0.25
C ASN A 38 13.20 -3.49 -0.50
N TYR A 39 13.06 -2.67 -1.55
CA TYR A 39 11.87 -2.55 -2.39
C TYR A 39 10.59 -2.20 -1.61
N GLY A 40 10.74 -1.41 -0.55
CA GLY A 40 9.65 -0.96 0.31
C GLY A 40 9.35 -1.87 1.50
N PHE A 41 9.89 -3.08 1.58
CA PHE A 41 9.70 -3.97 2.72
C PHE A 41 10.63 -3.57 3.87
N HIS A 42 10.07 -2.98 4.93
CA HIS A 42 10.80 -2.64 6.13
C HIS A 42 10.89 -3.83 7.10
N ASN A 43 9.77 -4.50 7.36
CA ASN A 43 9.72 -5.69 8.21
C ASN A 43 8.67 -6.69 7.73
N VAL A 44 8.92 -7.99 7.95
CA VAL A 44 7.97 -9.09 7.78
C VAL A 44 8.10 -9.98 9.00
N ASP A 45 7.02 -10.09 9.77
CA ASP A 45 7.03 -10.78 11.06
C ASP A 45 5.77 -11.61 11.28
N ARG A 46 5.85 -12.46 12.28
CA ARG A 46 4.74 -13.21 12.83
C ARG A 46 4.52 -12.82 14.29
N LEU A 47 3.55 -11.97 14.52
CA LEU A 47 3.15 -11.52 15.85
C LEU A 47 2.52 -12.66 16.67
N PRO A 48 2.34 -12.48 18.00
CA PRO A 48 1.67 -13.45 18.85
C PRO A 48 0.33 -13.94 18.27
N PHE A 49 -0.09 -15.13 18.67
CA PHE A 49 -1.33 -15.80 18.21
C PHE A 49 -1.39 -16.06 16.70
N ASN A 50 -0.22 -16.13 16.04
CA ASN A 50 -0.09 -16.40 14.62
C ASN A 50 -0.76 -15.34 13.74
N ILE A 51 -0.57 -14.07 14.06
CA ILE A 51 -0.93 -12.92 13.22
C ILE A 51 0.26 -12.58 12.33
N GLY A 52 0.07 -12.53 11.00
CA GLY A 52 1.07 -12.05 10.07
C GLY A 52 1.16 -10.52 10.13
N TYR A 53 2.38 -9.99 9.91
CA TYR A 53 2.62 -8.55 9.86
C TYR A 53 3.60 -8.21 8.75
N ILE A 54 3.27 -7.21 7.95
CA ILE A 54 4.13 -6.64 6.92
C ILE A 54 4.18 -5.13 7.13
N ASP A 55 5.36 -4.58 7.47
CA ASP A 55 5.62 -3.14 7.48
C ASP A 55 6.14 -2.74 6.10
N LEU A 56 5.31 -2.04 5.32
CA LEU A 56 5.53 -1.71 3.92
C LEU A 56 5.60 -0.19 3.74
N HIS A 57 6.79 0.33 3.45
CA HIS A 57 7.04 1.77 3.34
C HIS A 57 6.94 2.32 1.91
N GLY A 58 6.73 1.48 0.89
CA GLY A 58 6.59 1.94 -0.49
C GLY A 58 6.21 0.83 -1.47
N PHE A 59 5.71 1.25 -2.62
CA PHE A 59 5.40 0.40 -3.77
C PHE A 59 6.48 0.61 -4.85
N ALA A 60 7.62 -0.07 -4.71
CA ALA A 60 8.76 0.11 -5.59
C ALA A 60 8.45 -0.27 -7.05
N ASP A 61 8.93 0.54 -7.99
CA ASP A 61 8.83 0.25 -9.42
C ASP A 61 9.95 -0.73 -9.84
N ALA A 62 9.77 -1.99 -9.52
CA ALA A 62 10.69 -3.08 -9.87
C ALA A 62 9.96 -4.43 -9.83
N PRO A 63 9.00 -4.70 -10.71
CA PRO A 63 8.09 -5.84 -10.60
C PRO A 63 8.74 -7.20 -10.34
N PRO A 64 9.83 -7.63 -11.01
CA PRO A 64 10.43 -8.94 -10.75
C PRO A 64 10.97 -9.08 -9.32
N GLN A 65 11.73 -8.09 -8.84
CA GLN A 65 12.34 -8.10 -7.52
C GLN A 65 11.30 -7.93 -6.40
N VAL A 66 10.28 -7.12 -6.66
CA VAL A 66 9.13 -6.98 -5.76
C VAL A 66 8.34 -8.29 -5.67
N ALA A 67 8.11 -8.95 -6.81
CA ALA A 67 7.41 -10.24 -6.83
C ALA A 67 8.16 -11.32 -6.03
N GLU A 68 9.49 -11.37 -6.11
CA GLU A 68 10.33 -12.28 -5.31
C GLU A 68 10.15 -12.03 -3.80
N ARG A 69 10.18 -10.77 -3.37
CA ARG A 69 10.04 -10.39 -1.96
C ARG A 69 8.64 -10.65 -1.43
N MET A 70 7.64 -10.27 -2.22
CA MET A 70 6.26 -10.55 -1.86
C MET A 70 5.99 -12.06 -1.77
N ALA A 71 6.53 -12.86 -2.70
CA ALA A 71 6.44 -14.32 -2.64
C ALA A 71 7.09 -14.89 -1.38
N ALA A 72 8.27 -14.38 -1.01
CA ALA A 72 8.97 -14.80 0.22
C ALA A 72 8.15 -14.45 1.47
N ALA A 73 7.65 -13.21 1.57
CA ALA A 73 6.79 -12.77 2.66
C ALA A 73 5.51 -13.61 2.76
N MET A 74 4.83 -13.83 1.65
CA MET A 74 3.59 -14.60 1.61
C MET A 74 3.80 -16.09 1.87
N ASN A 75 4.93 -16.67 1.47
CA ASN A 75 5.30 -18.05 1.84
C ASN A 75 5.53 -18.18 3.36
N LEU A 76 6.19 -17.18 3.99
CA LEU A 76 6.40 -17.14 5.43
C LEU A 76 5.08 -17.01 6.21
N LEU A 77 4.17 -16.17 5.70
CA LEU A 77 2.92 -15.80 6.37
C LEU A 77 1.72 -16.63 5.90
N SER A 78 1.92 -17.62 5.01
CA SER A 78 0.82 -18.37 4.38
C SER A 78 -0.12 -19.08 5.37
N ASP A 79 0.37 -19.44 6.55
CA ASP A 79 -0.39 -20.19 7.54
C ASP A 79 -0.83 -19.32 8.73
N THR A 80 -0.69 -17.99 8.63
CA THR A 80 -1.18 -17.06 9.66
C THR A 80 -2.71 -16.97 9.63
N ARG A 81 -3.30 -16.73 10.81
CA ARG A 81 -4.77 -16.70 10.99
C ARG A 81 -5.38 -15.38 10.51
N ALA A 82 -4.64 -14.29 10.61
CA ALA A 82 -4.96 -12.97 10.10
C ALA A 82 -3.66 -12.30 9.62
N LEU A 83 -3.77 -11.27 8.79
CA LEU A 83 -2.63 -10.48 8.31
C LEU A 83 -2.89 -8.99 8.51
N ILE A 84 -1.88 -8.30 8.99
CA ILE A 84 -1.82 -6.85 9.07
C ILE A 84 -0.77 -6.36 8.07
N ILE A 85 -1.13 -5.43 7.20
CA ILE A 85 -0.18 -4.68 6.37
C ILE A 85 -0.17 -3.24 6.87
N ASP A 86 1.00 -2.81 7.31
CA ASP A 86 1.20 -1.47 7.86
C ASP A 86 1.64 -0.51 6.76
N LEU A 87 0.76 0.43 6.43
CA LEU A 87 0.98 1.46 5.42
C LEU A 87 1.15 2.85 6.06
N ARG A 88 1.25 2.95 7.39
CA ARG A 88 1.31 4.24 8.09
C ARG A 88 2.48 5.12 7.65
N LYS A 89 3.56 4.53 7.14
CA LYS A 89 4.77 5.23 6.63
C LYS A 89 4.96 5.06 5.13
N ASN A 90 3.89 4.72 4.40
CA ASN A 90 3.96 4.43 2.97
C ASN A 90 3.52 5.63 2.14
N GLY A 91 4.48 6.30 1.52
CA GLY A 91 4.25 7.46 0.65
C GLY A 91 3.81 7.12 -0.78
N GLY A 92 3.58 5.84 -1.10
CA GLY A 92 3.12 5.43 -2.43
C GLY A 92 4.18 4.75 -3.30
N GLY A 93 4.14 5.00 -4.59
CA GLY A 93 5.03 4.40 -5.60
C GLY A 93 4.31 3.96 -6.87
N SER A 94 4.63 2.77 -7.39
CA SER A 94 4.14 2.27 -8.68
C SER A 94 2.74 1.65 -8.59
N PRO A 95 1.78 2.06 -9.43
CA PRO A 95 0.47 1.42 -9.54
C PRO A 95 0.55 -0.05 -9.99
N ASP A 96 1.52 -0.41 -10.84
CA ASP A 96 1.70 -1.80 -11.28
C ASP A 96 2.02 -2.73 -10.09
N THR A 97 2.77 -2.23 -9.12
CA THR A 97 3.09 -2.94 -7.89
C THR A 97 1.87 -3.05 -6.96
N VAL A 98 0.97 -2.06 -6.97
CA VAL A 98 -0.33 -2.16 -6.28
C VAL A 98 -1.14 -3.35 -6.81
N GLY A 99 -1.26 -3.47 -8.13
CA GLY A 99 -1.95 -4.60 -8.79
C GLY A 99 -1.34 -5.95 -8.44
N LEU A 100 0.00 -6.03 -8.41
CA LEU A 100 0.72 -7.22 -8.00
C LEU A 100 0.41 -7.60 -6.55
N TYR A 101 0.48 -6.67 -5.60
CA TYR A 101 0.21 -6.96 -4.19
C TYR A 101 -1.25 -7.35 -3.96
N ALA A 102 -2.20 -6.64 -4.53
CA ALA A 102 -3.61 -6.96 -4.46
C ALA A 102 -3.91 -8.39 -4.95
N SER A 103 -3.13 -8.89 -5.93
CA SER A 103 -3.29 -10.22 -6.50
C SER A 103 -3.08 -11.37 -5.50
N TYR A 104 -2.34 -11.14 -4.42
CA TYR A 104 -2.17 -12.14 -3.35
C TYR A 104 -3.41 -12.31 -2.48
N PHE A 105 -4.32 -11.33 -2.49
CA PHE A 105 -5.47 -11.26 -1.60
C PHE A 105 -6.80 -11.55 -2.29
N HIS A 106 -6.81 -11.72 -3.61
CA HIS A 106 -7.99 -12.07 -4.40
C HIS A 106 -7.84 -13.44 -5.04
N ASP A 107 -8.87 -14.28 -4.91
CA ASP A 107 -8.87 -15.63 -5.51
C ASP A 107 -9.14 -15.58 -7.03
N LYS A 108 -9.84 -14.54 -7.50
CA LYS A 108 -10.20 -14.30 -8.89
C LYS A 108 -9.59 -13.01 -9.40
N ARG A 109 -9.53 -12.87 -10.73
CA ARG A 109 -9.19 -11.59 -11.35
C ARG A 109 -10.21 -10.54 -10.95
N THR A 110 -9.77 -9.51 -10.26
CA THR A 110 -10.61 -8.47 -9.65
C THR A 110 -10.19 -7.11 -10.19
N HIS A 111 -11.18 -6.29 -10.57
CA HIS A 111 -10.97 -4.91 -10.98
C HIS A 111 -10.65 -4.06 -9.74
N LEU A 112 -9.58 -3.33 -9.80
CA LEU A 112 -9.12 -2.47 -8.70
C LEU A 112 -9.60 -1.04 -8.90
N ASN A 113 -8.79 -0.23 -9.58
CA ASN A 113 -9.14 1.12 -9.99
C ASN A 113 -8.71 1.34 -11.45
N ASP A 114 -9.22 2.39 -12.09
CA ASP A 114 -8.79 2.83 -13.40
C ASP A 114 -7.91 4.06 -13.26
N ILE A 115 -6.97 4.24 -14.18
CA ILE A 115 -6.14 5.44 -14.27
C ILE A 115 -6.41 6.11 -15.62
N TYR A 116 -7.01 7.29 -15.57
CA TYR A 116 -7.17 8.14 -16.74
C TYR A 116 -6.02 9.13 -16.84
N MET A 117 -5.33 9.16 -17.97
CA MET A 117 -4.27 10.12 -18.30
C MET A 117 -4.77 11.11 -19.36
N ARG A 118 -4.70 12.39 -19.02
CA ARG A 118 -5.27 13.47 -19.85
C ARG A 118 -4.54 13.66 -21.19
N GLU A 119 -3.21 13.59 -21.18
CA GLU A 119 -2.40 13.82 -22.39
C GLU A 119 -2.69 12.79 -23.47
N GLU A 120 -2.84 11.54 -23.09
CA GLU A 120 -3.15 10.43 -23.99
C GLU A 120 -4.65 10.29 -24.25
N ASN A 121 -5.50 10.99 -23.47
CA ASN A 121 -6.95 10.78 -23.43
C ASN A 121 -7.31 9.29 -23.30
N LYS A 122 -6.62 8.60 -22.39
CA LYS A 122 -6.68 7.15 -22.25
C LYS A 122 -6.97 6.74 -20.83
N THR A 123 -7.85 5.78 -20.66
CA THR A 123 -8.08 5.09 -19.39
C THR A 123 -7.41 3.71 -19.44
N THR A 124 -6.62 3.40 -18.42
CA THR A 124 -6.01 2.09 -18.20
C THR A 124 -6.69 1.43 -17.02
N GLU A 125 -7.29 0.27 -17.25
CA GLU A 125 -7.91 -0.54 -16.20
C GLU A 125 -6.84 -1.29 -15.40
N MET A 126 -6.87 -1.20 -14.08
CA MET A 126 -5.97 -1.91 -13.19
C MET A 126 -6.65 -3.15 -12.60
N TRP A 127 -6.06 -4.30 -12.85
CA TRP A 127 -6.61 -5.60 -12.46
C TRP A 127 -5.62 -6.42 -11.67
N THR A 128 -6.14 -7.27 -10.77
CA THR A 128 -5.33 -8.34 -10.20
C THR A 128 -5.03 -9.42 -11.24
N THR A 129 -3.95 -10.17 -11.03
CA THR A 129 -3.62 -11.39 -11.78
C THR A 129 -4.02 -12.64 -10.99
N GLU A 130 -4.46 -13.67 -11.71
CA GLU A 130 -4.79 -14.96 -11.08
C GLU A 130 -3.54 -15.74 -10.66
N ILE A 131 -2.42 -15.51 -11.34
CA ILE A 131 -1.16 -16.21 -11.09
C ILE A 131 -0.15 -15.25 -10.47
N VAL A 132 0.37 -15.63 -9.31
CA VAL A 132 1.45 -14.93 -8.60
C VAL A 132 2.55 -15.92 -8.24
N ALA A 133 3.76 -15.43 -7.99
CA ALA A 133 4.83 -16.24 -7.44
C ALA A 133 4.54 -16.60 -5.96
N GLY A 134 4.82 -17.80 -5.53
CA GLY A 134 4.57 -18.25 -4.16
C GLY A 134 3.09 -18.51 -3.85
N LYS A 135 2.71 -18.36 -2.58
CA LYS A 135 1.37 -18.68 -2.09
C LYS A 135 0.49 -17.43 -2.00
N LYS A 136 -0.74 -17.52 -2.51
CA LYS A 136 -1.78 -16.50 -2.23
C LYS A 136 -2.25 -16.58 -0.79
N TYR A 137 -2.53 -15.44 -0.20
CA TYR A 137 -3.24 -15.36 1.07
C TYR A 137 -4.73 -15.68 0.90
N GLY A 138 -5.29 -15.28 -0.24
CA GLY A 138 -6.68 -15.55 -0.64
C GLY A 138 -7.70 -14.68 0.10
N GLU A 139 -8.98 -14.93 -0.18
CA GLU A 139 -10.08 -14.07 0.31
C GLU A 139 -10.65 -14.49 1.67
N LYS A 140 -10.41 -15.73 2.11
CA LYS A 140 -11.07 -16.30 3.30
C LYS A 140 -10.52 -15.75 4.62
N ARG A 141 -9.23 -15.39 4.64
CA ARG A 141 -8.56 -14.92 5.86
C ARG A 141 -8.67 -13.41 6.02
N LYS A 142 -8.74 -12.96 7.25
CA LYS A 142 -8.86 -11.53 7.57
C LYS A 142 -7.60 -10.77 7.18
N LEU A 143 -7.79 -9.61 6.58
CA LEU A 143 -6.74 -8.67 6.21
C LEU A 143 -7.08 -7.30 6.80
N TYR A 144 -6.10 -6.70 7.45
CA TYR A 144 -6.18 -5.36 8.00
C TYR A 144 -5.10 -4.50 7.39
N LEU A 145 -5.42 -3.25 7.07
CA LEU A 145 -4.46 -2.25 6.60
C LEU A 145 -4.42 -1.14 7.63
N LEU A 146 -3.21 -0.81 8.10
CA LEU A 146 -3.01 0.34 8.99
C LEU A 146 -2.69 1.57 8.16
N THR A 147 -3.37 2.68 8.44
CA THR A 147 -3.21 3.94 7.71
C THR A 147 -2.93 5.11 8.65
N SER A 148 -2.27 6.12 8.14
CA SER A 148 -2.04 7.42 8.78
C SER A 148 -2.21 8.55 7.78
N ALA A 149 -2.06 9.79 8.20
CA ALA A 149 -2.03 10.96 7.34
C ALA A 149 -0.85 10.95 6.33
N ASP A 150 0.21 10.16 6.61
CA ASP A 150 1.38 9.99 5.73
C ASP A 150 1.18 8.87 4.70
N THR A 151 0.13 8.05 4.82
CA THR A 151 -0.26 7.09 3.79
C THR A 151 -0.72 7.86 2.56
N PHE A 152 -0.01 7.70 1.40
CA PHE A 152 -0.22 8.58 0.26
C PHE A 152 -0.16 7.87 -1.09
N SER A 153 -0.82 8.45 -2.14
CA SER A 153 -0.69 8.03 -3.54
C SER A 153 -0.98 6.53 -3.76
N ALA A 154 -0.05 5.74 -4.28
CA ALA A 154 -0.24 4.31 -4.54
C ALA A 154 -0.59 3.49 -3.28
N ALA A 155 -0.20 3.96 -2.07
CA ALA A 155 -0.63 3.32 -0.82
C ALA A 155 -2.12 3.57 -0.55
N GLU A 156 -2.61 4.74 -0.91
CA GLU A 156 -4.04 5.05 -0.86
C GLU A 156 -4.81 4.28 -1.92
N ASP A 157 -4.26 4.14 -3.14
CA ASP A 157 -4.81 3.33 -4.22
C ASP A 157 -5.04 1.89 -3.75
N PHE A 158 -4.02 1.27 -3.16
CA PHE A 158 -4.12 -0.05 -2.58
C PHE A 158 -5.19 -0.12 -1.48
N ALA A 159 -5.16 0.79 -0.50
CA ALA A 159 -6.13 0.82 0.59
C ALA A 159 -7.56 1.03 0.09
N TYR A 160 -7.76 1.96 -0.87
CA TYR A 160 -9.06 2.28 -1.44
C TYR A 160 -9.67 1.11 -2.22
N ALA A 161 -8.86 0.47 -3.07
CA ALA A 161 -9.28 -0.71 -3.82
C ALA A 161 -9.63 -1.87 -2.88
N MET A 162 -8.79 -2.16 -1.88
CA MET A 162 -9.03 -3.25 -0.93
C MET A 162 -10.26 -3.01 -0.06
N LYS A 163 -10.52 -1.76 0.33
CA LYS A 163 -11.72 -1.36 1.06
C LYS A 163 -12.97 -1.52 0.21
N ASN A 164 -12.98 -0.94 -0.99
CA ASN A 164 -14.16 -0.94 -1.88
C ASN A 164 -14.54 -2.35 -2.34
N ASN A 165 -13.55 -3.20 -2.55
CA ASN A 165 -13.74 -4.64 -2.83
C ASN A 165 -14.09 -5.46 -1.56
N LYS A 166 -14.25 -4.81 -0.40
CA LYS A 166 -14.55 -5.47 0.90
C LYS A 166 -13.52 -6.53 1.26
N ARG A 167 -12.28 -6.37 0.82
CA ARG A 167 -11.22 -7.34 1.05
C ARG A 167 -10.46 -7.09 2.33
N ALA A 168 -10.28 -5.85 2.72
CA ALA A 168 -9.57 -5.46 3.93
C ALA A 168 -10.39 -4.53 4.81
N THR A 169 -10.08 -4.54 6.11
CA THR A 169 -10.55 -3.55 7.08
C THR A 169 -9.44 -2.52 7.29
N ILE A 170 -9.78 -1.25 7.16
CA ILE A 170 -8.84 -0.13 7.33
C ILE A 170 -8.90 0.35 8.78
N VAL A 171 -7.74 0.39 9.45
CA VAL A 171 -7.61 0.82 10.86
C VAL A 171 -6.60 1.96 10.95
N GLY A 172 -6.95 3.06 11.60
CA GLY A 172 -6.04 4.20 11.80
C GLY A 172 -6.65 5.54 11.46
N GLU A 173 -5.88 6.39 10.80
CA GLU A 173 -6.28 7.73 10.42
C GLU A 173 -6.71 7.81 8.95
N VAL A 174 -7.36 8.92 8.61
CA VAL A 174 -7.62 9.30 7.22
C VAL A 174 -6.30 9.55 6.52
N THR A 175 -6.16 9.03 5.31
CA THR A 175 -4.93 9.13 4.52
C THR A 175 -4.71 10.52 3.90
N GLY A 176 -3.57 10.71 3.25
CA GLY A 176 -3.12 12.00 2.73
C GLY A 176 -4.04 12.67 1.71
N GLY A 177 -4.74 11.92 0.86
CA GLY A 177 -5.66 12.46 -0.14
C GLY A 177 -4.99 12.91 -1.43
N GLY A 178 -4.21 12.03 -2.08
CA GLY A 178 -3.59 12.25 -3.39
C GLY A 178 -3.94 11.14 -4.37
N ALA A 179 -4.88 11.39 -5.28
CA ALA A 179 -5.38 10.40 -6.24
C ALA A 179 -5.01 10.71 -7.70
N HIS A 180 -4.30 11.81 -7.94
CA HIS A 180 -4.01 12.29 -9.27
C HIS A 180 -2.56 12.02 -9.68
N PRO A 181 -2.27 10.98 -10.47
CA PRO A 181 -0.92 10.75 -10.99
C PRO A 181 -0.50 11.90 -11.91
N GLY A 182 0.81 12.13 -11.96
CA GLY A 182 1.37 13.18 -12.79
C GLY A 182 2.85 12.96 -13.08
N ASP A 183 3.43 13.90 -13.83
CA ASP A 183 4.81 13.85 -14.27
C ASP A 183 5.62 15.01 -13.70
N ILE A 184 6.92 14.77 -13.56
CA ILE A 184 7.87 15.78 -13.09
C ILE A 184 8.40 16.56 -14.29
N HIS A 185 8.19 17.89 -14.28
CA HIS A 185 8.65 18.80 -15.31
C HIS A 185 9.75 19.72 -14.79
N ARG A 186 10.79 19.91 -15.59
CA ARG A 186 11.82 20.92 -15.33
C ARG A 186 11.30 22.31 -15.68
N LEU A 187 11.27 23.22 -14.72
CA LEU A 187 10.87 24.61 -14.95
C LEU A 187 12.06 25.52 -15.25
N SER A 188 13.21 25.27 -14.61
CA SER A 188 14.42 26.06 -14.79
C SER A 188 15.67 25.27 -14.36
N ALA A 189 16.81 25.95 -14.26
CA ALA A 189 18.03 25.33 -13.76
C ALA A 189 17.92 24.80 -12.32
N HIS A 190 17.02 25.36 -11.51
CA HIS A 190 16.92 25.05 -10.07
C HIS A 190 15.54 24.58 -9.62
N PHE A 191 14.58 24.48 -10.54
CA PHE A 191 13.21 24.13 -10.18
C PHE A 191 12.67 22.98 -11.01
N MET A 192 12.10 21.98 -10.31
CA MET A 192 11.24 20.94 -10.86
C MET A 192 9.82 21.13 -10.32
N MET A 193 8.84 20.66 -11.06
CA MET A 193 7.44 20.70 -10.67
C MET A 193 6.79 19.36 -11.00
N ASN A 194 6.14 18.76 -10.02
CA ASN A 194 5.22 17.65 -10.28
C ASN A 194 3.85 18.20 -10.68
N VAL A 195 3.38 17.82 -11.85
CA VAL A 195 2.12 18.32 -12.43
C VAL A 195 1.14 17.16 -12.53
N PRO A 196 0.05 17.16 -11.75
CA PRO A 196 -1.02 16.18 -11.90
C PRO A 196 -1.62 16.22 -13.31
N ALA A 197 -1.56 15.11 -14.03
CA ALA A 197 -2.03 14.97 -15.41
C ALA A 197 -3.09 13.90 -15.59
N GLY A 198 -3.38 13.14 -14.55
CA GLY A 198 -4.34 12.06 -14.56
C GLY A 198 -5.28 12.08 -13.35
N ARG A 199 -6.13 11.08 -13.28
CA ARG A 199 -6.96 10.81 -12.10
C ARG A 199 -7.20 9.31 -11.97
N THR A 200 -7.34 8.84 -10.74
CA THR A 200 -7.79 7.48 -10.43
C THR A 200 -9.33 7.46 -10.42
N ILE A 201 -9.92 6.35 -10.83
CA ILE A 201 -11.39 6.17 -10.83
C ILE A 201 -11.68 4.77 -10.32
N SER A 202 -12.40 4.66 -9.22
CA SER A 202 -12.85 3.37 -8.72
C SER A 202 -14.05 2.85 -9.53
N PRO A 203 -14.04 1.59 -9.98
CA PRO A 203 -15.20 1.00 -10.66
C PRO A 203 -16.39 0.77 -9.73
N VAL A 204 -16.17 0.85 -8.40
CA VAL A 204 -17.22 0.64 -7.39
C VAL A 204 -17.90 1.95 -6.99
N THR A 205 -17.09 3.00 -6.72
CA THR A 205 -17.61 4.30 -6.23
C THR A 205 -17.75 5.34 -7.32
N HIS A 206 -17.13 5.13 -8.50
CA HIS A 206 -17.02 6.06 -9.62
C HIS A 206 -16.35 7.40 -9.25
N THR A 207 -15.58 7.40 -8.17
CA THR A 207 -14.81 8.52 -7.64
C THR A 207 -13.45 8.03 -7.15
N ASP A 208 -12.69 8.89 -6.52
CA ASP A 208 -11.38 8.65 -5.94
C ASP A 208 -11.29 9.21 -4.50
N TRP A 209 -10.07 9.29 -3.97
CA TRP A 209 -9.77 9.80 -2.63
C TRP A 209 -9.08 11.17 -2.65
N GLU A 210 -9.07 11.87 -3.79
CA GLU A 210 -8.42 13.18 -3.90
C GLU A 210 -8.97 14.16 -2.85
N VAL A 211 -8.09 14.86 -2.16
CA VAL A 211 -8.34 15.81 -1.08
C VAL A 211 -8.91 15.16 0.20
N VAL A 212 -9.84 14.21 0.07
CA VAL A 212 -10.60 13.65 1.21
C VAL A 212 -9.92 12.49 1.91
N GLY A 213 -8.93 11.85 1.25
CA GLY A 213 -8.25 10.66 1.76
C GLY A 213 -9.14 9.41 1.82
N VAL A 214 -8.50 8.28 2.03
CA VAL A 214 -9.20 7.02 2.33
C VAL A 214 -9.66 7.05 3.78
N GLN A 215 -10.97 6.96 3.99
CA GLN A 215 -11.54 6.95 5.34
C GLN A 215 -11.33 5.58 5.98
N PRO A 216 -10.78 5.48 7.20
CA PRO A 216 -10.67 4.20 7.89
C PRO A 216 -12.06 3.65 8.26
N ASP A 217 -12.16 2.32 8.38
CA ASP A 217 -13.35 1.64 8.92
C ASP A 217 -13.38 1.74 10.45
N ILE A 218 -12.18 1.79 11.05
CA ILE A 218 -11.97 1.92 12.49
C ILE A 218 -11.01 3.10 12.69
N LYS A 219 -11.55 4.22 13.15
CA LYS A 219 -10.81 5.46 13.32
C LYS A 219 -10.14 5.51 14.70
N VAL A 220 -8.83 5.48 14.69
CA VAL A 220 -7.96 5.66 15.86
C VAL A 220 -6.72 6.46 15.45
N SER A 221 -5.89 6.86 16.40
CA SER A 221 -4.60 7.49 16.07
C SER A 221 -3.69 6.51 15.32
N ALA A 222 -2.74 7.04 14.56
CA ALA A 222 -1.74 6.20 13.88
C ALA A 222 -0.94 5.36 14.89
N ASP A 223 -0.63 5.91 16.05
CA ASP A 223 0.12 5.21 17.09
C ASP A 223 -0.66 4.00 17.65
N ASP A 224 -1.96 4.14 17.86
CA ASP A 224 -2.83 3.10 18.43
C ASP A 224 -3.29 2.06 17.39
N ALA A 225 -3.08 2.32 16.09
CA ALA A 225 -3.68 1.51 15.01
C ALA A 225 -3.24 0.03 15.03
N LEU A 226 -1.99 -0.25 15.40
CA LEU A 226 -1.49 -1.63 15.47
C LEU A 226 -2.13 -2.39 16.64
N ASP A 227 -2.19 -1.79 17.81
CA ASP A 227 -2.77 -2.40 19.00
C ASP A 227 -4.28 -2.61 18.81
N GLN A 228 -4.96 -1.63 18.24
CA GLN A 228 -6.39 -1.74 17.91
C GLN A 228 -6.68 -2.85 16.89
N ALA A 229 -5.83 -3.00 15.85
CA ALA A 229 -5.98 -4.10 14.90
C ALA A 229 -5.75 -5.46 15.57
N GLN A 230 -4.72 -5.59 16.40
CA GLN A 230 -4.47 -6.81 17.19
C GLN A 230 -5.63 -7.13 18.11
N LEU A 231 -6.13 -6.15 18.85
CA LEU A 231 -7.26 -6.29 19.75
C LEU A 231 -8.51 -6.87 19.05
N ILE A 232 -8.84 -6.33 17.87
CA ILE A 232 -9.98 -6.80 17.07
C ILE A 232 -9.76 -8.25 16.61
N ILE A 233 -8.55 -8.57 16.15
CA ILE A 233 -8.18 -9.91 15.71
C ILE A 233 -8.27 -10.90 16.87
N LEU A 234 -7.75 -10.56 18.05
CA LEU A 234 -7.77 -11.43 19.23
C LEU A 234 -9.19 -11.65 19.74
N LYS A 235 -10.01 -10.59 19.78
CA LYS A 235 -11.45 -10.70 20.11
C LYS A 235 -12.19 -11.60 19.11
N ASP A 236 -11.83 -11.59 17.84
CA ASP A 236 -12.40 -12.49 16.83
C ASP A 236 -11.93 -13.94 17.01
N PHE A 237 -10.65 -14.16 17.31
CA PHE A 237 -10.11 -15.48 17.60
C PHE A 237 -10.77 -16.11 18.83
N LEU A 238 -11.00 -15.32 19.88
CA LEU A 238 -11.63 -15.78 21.13
C LEU A 238 -13.03 -16.36 20.92
N LYS A 239 -13.80 -15.85 19.94
CA LYS A 239 -15.15 -16.33 19.62
C LYS A 239 -15.17 -17.81 19.18
N SER A 240 -14.11 -18.26 18.50
CA SER A 240 -14.03 -19.60 17.92
C SER A 240 -13.09 -20.54 18.67
N GLU A 241 -12.30 -20.01 19.61
CA GLU A 241 -11.32 -20.81 20.36
C GLU A 241 -12.02 -21.72 21.35
N LYS A 242 -11.67 -23.01 21.32
CA LYS A 242 -12.25 -24.07 22.20
C LYS A 242 -11.27 -24.57 23.22
N ASP A 243 -9.97 -24.41 22.99
CA ASP A 243 -8.94 -24.82 23.95
C ASP A 243 -8.91 -23.86 25.14
N PRO A 244 -9.13 -24.35 26.38
CA PRO A 244 -9.20 -23.49 27.56
C PRO A 244 -7.90 -22.73 27.86
N GLU A 245 -6.73 -23.32 27.58
CA GLU A 245 -5.45 -22.69 27.83
C GLU A 245 -5.23 -21.54 26.82
N TRP A 246 -5.53 -21.79 25.55
CA TRP A 246 -5.45 -20.74 24.52
C TRP A 246 -6.48 -19.62 24.74
N ARG A 247 -7.67 -19.95 25.24
CA ARG A 247 -8.66 -18.94 25.62
C ARG A 247 -8.15 -18.02 26.73
N ALA A 248 -7.58 -18.59 27.79
CA ALA A 248 -7.02 -17.81 28.90
C ALA A 248 -5.90 -16.85 28.41
N ARG A 249 -5.01 -17.33 27.56
CA ARG A 249 -3.95 -16.50 26.96
C ARG A 249 -4.50 -15.38 26.06
N LEU A 250 -5.56 -15.65 25.31
CA LEU A 250 -6.23 -14.63 24.48
C LEU A 250 -6.88 -13.58 25.37
N GLU A 251 -7.58 -13.99 26.44
CA GLU A 251 -8.24 -13.08 27.39
C GLU A 251 -7.23 -12.19 28.12
N GLU A 252 -6.08 -12.73 28.53
CA GLU A 252 -4.97 -11.97 29.11
C GLU A 252 -4.43 -10.93 28.12
N SER A 253 -4.08 -11.34 26.89
CA SER A 253 -3.55 -10.41 25.88
C SER A 253 -4.57 -9.36 25.43
N ILE A 254 -5.86 -9.67 25.44
CA ILE A 254 -6.93 -8.70 25.20
C ILE A 254 -6.95 -7.65 26.32
N ALA A 255 -6.82 -8.07 27.57
CA ALA A 255 -6.82 -7.16 28.71
C ALA A 255 -5.61 -6.22 28.75
N ASP A 256 -4.46 -6.66 28.20
CA ASP A 256 -3.25 -5.85 28.10
C ASP A 256 -3.36 -4.78 27.00
N LEU A 257 -4.23 -4.96 26.00
CA LEU A 257 -4.43 -4.05 24.88
C LEU A 257 -5.67 -3.13 25.06
N ASP A 258 -6.61 -3.45 25.95
CA ASP A 258 -7.81 -2.65 26.25
C ASP A 258 -7.47 -1.51 27.21
#